data_547f73cc763107cc028bdfd9d088c406
#
_entry.id   547f73cc763107cc028bdfd9d088c406
#
_cell.length_a   1.000
_cell.length_b   1.000
_cell.length_c   1.000
_cell.angle_alpha   90.00
_cell.angle_beta   90.00
_cell.angle_gamma   90.00
#
_symmetry.space_group_name_H-M   'P 1'
#
loop_
_entity.id
_entity.type
_entity.pdbx_description
1 polymer ?
#
loop_
_entity_poly.entity_id
_entity_poly.type
_entity_poly.pdbx_seq_one_letter_code
_entity_poly.pdbx_strand_id
1 'polypeptide(L)'
;MGKNLTKEDLKPIERNSPLMQKARKYGWLTKLPIIKQVFRKKHHPRGYDVEAAQILPMNFKVGDYESEVIPLKLMDHFIDKAGTIVLVQCPCRVTAGCKNHNIDLGCVWMGNGAANLDLEKLPGGSKGRIATKEEAKEHARAALKDGLVPALGKLRGDAVAYNVLDYEDEFMNFCFCCNCCCVVAGMKYGNSDYKRHIKRMKGVTVTTDPEKCIGCGECFKVCIYNGLKLEKGKSVHTKDCIGCGHCVEVCPQDAIALNFDENSDIDEVVDEIIERFEKIVDISG
;
A
#
# COMPACT_ATOMS: atom_id res chain seq x y z
N MET A 1 -0.42 -2.57 -35.85
CA MET A 1 0.59 -1.51 -35.65
C MET A 1 0.22 -0.82 -34.33
N GLY A 2 0.93 -1.13 -33.24
CA GLY A 2 0.71 -0.52 -31.95
C GLY A 2 1.12 0.95 -31.96
N LYS A 3 0.25 1.84 -31.49
CA LYS A 3 0.52 3.26 -31.32
C LYS A 3 1.72 3.42 -30.37
N ASN A 4 2.79 4.06 -30.80
CA ASN A 4 3.89 4.41 -29.91
C ASN A 4 3.34 5.33 -28.82
N LEU A 5 3.32 4.84 -27.58
CA LEU A 5 2.89 5.62 -26.41
C LEU A 5 3.83 6.82 -26.22
N THR A 6 3.26 8.01 -26.14
CA THR A 6 3.99 9.24 -25.80
C THR A 6 4.06 9.38 -24.26
N LYS A 7 4.96 10.26 -23.77
CA LYS A 7 4.95 10.65 -22.35
C LYS A 7 3.60 11.19 -21.88
N GLU A 8 2.77 11.69 -22.80
CA GLU A 8 1.43 12.21 -22.50
C GLU A 8 0.39 11.11 -22.35
N ASP A 9 0.50 10.04 -23.13
CA ASP A 9 -0.36 8.86 -23.00
C ASP A 9 -0.11 8.11 -21.67
N LEU A 10 1.08 8.29 -21.10
CA LEU A 10 1.47 7.75 -19.80
C LEU A 10 1.10 8.65 -18.60
N LYS A 11 0.36 9.76 -18.85
CA LYS A 11 -0.11 10.60 -17.74
C LYS A 11 -0.96 9.76 -16.78
N PRO A 12 -0.59 9.71 -15.49
CA PRO A 12 -1.40 9.02 -14.51
C PRO A 12 -2.81 9.61 -14.48
N ILE A 13 -3.82 8.77 -14.25
CA ILE A 13 -5.21 9.16 -13.97
C ILE A 13 -5.20 10.42 -13.09
N GLU A 14 -6.00 11.43 -13.44
CA GLU A 14 -6.08 12.67 -12.66
C GLU A 14 -6.35 12.36 -11.20
N ARG A 15 -5.42 12.78 -10.37
CA ARG A 15 -5.40 12.45 -8.95
C ARG A 15 -6.00 13.61 -8.18
N ASN A 16 -7.21 13.42 -7.69
CA ASN A 16 -8.02 14.51 -7.14
C ASN A 16 -7.72 14.86 -5.68
N SER A 17 -6.93 14.08 -4.95
CA SER A 17 -6.56 14.43 -3.58
C SER A 17 -5.71 15.72 -3.54
N PRO A 18 -6.10 16.75 -2.77
CA PRO A 18 -5.31 17.98 -2.61
C PRO A 18 -3.88 17.68 -2.12
N LEU A 19 -3.72 16.67 -1.25
CA LEU A 19 -2.42 16.25 -0.75
C LEU A 19 -1.58 15.59 -1.85
N MET A 20 -2.20 14.74 -2.68
CA MET A 20 -1.55 14.13 -3.83
C MET A 20 -1.16 15.15 -4.89
N GLN A 21 -2.02 16.14 -5.15
CA GLN A 21 -1.70 17.24 -6.07
C GLN A 21 -0.51 18.05 -5.55
N LYS A 22 -0.47 18.37 -4.25
CA LYS A 22 0.68 19.01 -3.62
C LYS A 22 1.94 18.14 -3.68
N ALA A 23 1.85 16.86 -3.38
CA ALA A 23 2.97 15.93 -3.47
C ALA A 23 3.51 15.83 -4.91
N ARG A 24 2.62 15.77 -5.91
CA ARG A 24 3.00 15.77 -7.33
C ARG A 24 3.68 17.07 -7.75
N LYS A 25 3.12 18.22 -7.33
CA LYS A 25 3.61 19.55 -7.73
C LYS A 25 4.89 19.94 -7.02
N TYR A 26 5.00 19.64 -5.74
CA TYR A 26 6.07 20.14 -4.87
C TYR A 26 6.97 19.04 -4.30
N GLY A 27 6.62 17.78 -4.44
CA GLY A 27 7.39 16.65 -3.89
C GLY A 27 8.85 16.62 -4.35
N TRP A 28 9.13 17.11 -5.57
CA TRP A 28 10.49 17.23 -6.09
C TRP A 28 11.36 18.19 -5.27
N LEU A 29 10.77 19.22 -4.62
CA LEU A 29 11.50 20.13 -3.74
C LEU A 29 12.17 19.39 -2.59
N THR A 30 11.58 18.29 -2.12
CA THR A 30 12.18 17.47 -1.04
C THR A 30 13.46 16.76 -1.48
N LYS A 31 13.77 16.76 -2.77
CA LYS A 31 15.01 16.21 -3.34
C LYS A 31 16.19 17.20 -3.26
N LEU A 32 15.88 18.50 -3.08
CA LEU A 32 16.91 19.53 -2.94
C LEU A 32 17.66 19.37 -1.61
N PRO A 33 19.02 19.48 -1.59
CA PRO A 33 19.84 19.15 -0.42
C PRO A 33 19.41 19.89 0.86
N ILE A 34 19.15 21.20 0.76
CA ILE A 34 18.77 22.05 1.90
C ILE A 34 17.39 21.64 2.42
N ILE A 35 16.41 21.48 1.52
CA ILE A 35 15.04 21.11 1.88
C ILE A 35 15.04 19.68 2.43
N LYS A 36 15.80 18.77 1.82
CA LYS A 36 16.00 17.40 2.32
C LYS A 36 16.52 17.42 3.76
N GLN A 37 17.46 18.29 4.07
CA GLN A 37 18.07 18.40 5.41
C GLN A 37 17.10 19.00 6.44
N VAL A 38 16.30 20.01 6.03
CA VAL A 38 15.24 20.59 6.87
C VAL A 38 14.15 19.57 7.15
N PHE A 39 13.70 18.82 6.12
CA PHE A 39 12.75 17.72 6.31
C PHE A 39 13.31 16.62 7.21
N ARG A 40 14.57 16.21 7.03
CA ARG A 40 15.24 15.28 7.94
C ARG A 40 15.25 15.76 9.39
N LYS A 41 15.59 17.03 9.65
CA LYS A 41 15.62 17.60 11.00
C LYS A 41 14.24 17.73 11.62
N LYS A 42 13.22 18.06 10.83
CA LYS A 42 11.85 18.33 11.29
C LYS A 42 11.01 17.07 11.44
N HIS A 43 11.36 16.01 10.68
CA HIS A 43 10.63 14.75 10.61
C HIS A 43 11.47 13.53 11.03
N HIS A 44 12.64 13.75 11.60
CA HIS A 44 13.51 12.79 12.25
C HIS A 44 13.90 13.37 13.61
N PRO A 45 13.92 12.68 14.70
CA PRO A 45 14.15 11.26 14.97
C PRO A 45 12.99 10.52 15.68
N ARG A 46 11.84 11.09 15.85
CA ARG A 46 10.71 10.45 16.61
C ARG A 46 9.33 10.61 15.96
N GLY A 47 9.22 11.18 14.77
CA GLY A 47 7.92 11.59 14.21
C GLY A 47 7.37 10.72 13.09
N TYR A 48 8.21 10.02 12.35
CA TYR A 48 7.81 9.19 11.21
C TYR A 48 8.73 7.97 11.09
N ASP A 49 9.13 7.39 12.22
CA ASP A 49 9.72 6.07 12.17
C ASP A 49 8.62 5.11 11.73
N VAL A 50 8.60 4.90 10.42
CA VAL A 50 7.88 3.81 9.81
C VAL A 50 8.67 2.56 10.20
N GLU A 51 8.44 2.10 11.42
CA GLU A 51 9.11 0.92 11.92
C GLU A 51 8.77 -0.28 11.06
N ALA A 52 7.54 -0.30 10.51
CA ALA A 52 7.18 -1.30 9.53
C ALA A 52 6.04 -0.81 8.61
N ALA A 53 6.32 -0.74 7.31
CA ALA A 53 5.31 -0.71 6.26
C ALA A 53 5.67 -1.79 5.23
N GLN A 54 4.81 -2.76 5.09
CA GLN A 54 4.99 -3.90 4.20
C GLN A 54 3.90 -3.88 3.14
N ILE A 55 4.29 -3.79 1.88
CA ILE A 55 3.35 -4.04 0.77
C ILE A 55 3.25 -5.54 0.56
N LEU A 56 2.01 -5.99 0.45
CA LEU A 56 1.71 -7.38 0.17
C LEU A 56 1.35 -7.52 -1.31
N PRO A 57 1.79 -8.61 -1.97
CA PRO A 57 1.41 -8.89 -3.35
C PRO A 57 -0.08 -9.19 -3.45
N MET A 58 -0.76 -8.62 -4.46
CA MET A 58 -2.16 -8.92 -4.72
C MET A 58 -2.28 -10.31 -5.34
N ASN A 59 -3.31 -11.05 -4.91
CA ASN A 59 -3.73 -12.30 -5.53
C ASN A 59 -2.59 -13.32 -5.81
N PHE A 60 -1.52 -13.28 -5.01
CA PHE A 60 -0.42 -14.22 -5.14
C PHE A 60 -0.78 -15.54 -4.47
N LYS A 61 -0.99 -16.57 -5.27
CA LYS A 61 -1.25 -17.94 -4.82
C LYS A 61 0.07 -18.66 -4.51
N VAL A 62 0.08 -19.45 -3.45
CA VAL A 62 1.24 -20.23 -3.03
C VAL A 62 1.01 -21.70 -3.39
N GLY A 63 1.88 -22.27 -4.23
CA GLY A 63 1.88 -23.69 -4.58
C GLY A 63 0.58 -24.18 -5.21
N ASP A 64 0.29 -25.47 -5.05
CA ASP A 64 -0.92 -26.13 -5.55
C ASP A 64 -2.19 -25.82 -4.71
N TYR A 65 -2.04 -25.02 -3.65
CA TYR A 65 -3.17 -24.59 -2.82
C TYR A 65 -3.91 -23.43 -3.49
N GLU A 66 -4.99 -23.75 -4.21
CA GLU A 66 -5.84 -22.75 -4.88
C GLU A 66 -6.50 -21.75 -3.92
N SER A 67 -6.42 -21.95 -2.62
CA SER A 67 -7.16 -21.19 -1.60
C SER A 67 -6.33 -20.20 -0.78
N GLU A 68 -5.00 -20.24 -0.78
CA GLU A 68 -4.19 -19.36 0.06
C GLU A 68 -3.56 -18.21 -0.74
N VAL A 69 -4.18 -17.03 -0.63
CA VAL A 69 -3.62 -15.77 -1.12
C VAL A 69 -2.79 -15.16 0.02
N ILE A 70 -1.49 -14.95 -0.19
CA ILE A 70 -0.56 -14.45 0.84
C ILE A 70 -1.07 -13.25 1.63
N PRO A 71 -1.63 -12.18 0.98
CA PRO A 71 -2.16 -11.08 1.75
C PRO A 71 -3.24 -11.52 2.73
N LEU A 72 -4.09 -12.47 2.36
CA LEU A 72 -5.16 -12.97 3.25
C LEU A 72 -4.59 -13.75 4.43
N LYS A 73 -3.57 -14.61 4.23
CA LYS A 73 -2.91 -15.34 5.33
C LYS A 73 -2.36 -14.40 6.40
N LEU A 74 -1.65 -13.34 5.99
CA LEU A 74 -1.14 -12.33 6.90
C LEU A 74 -2.25 -11.51 7.56
N MET A 75 -3.29 -11.15 6.79
CA MET A 75 -4.43 -10.38 7.32
C MET A 75 -5.21 -11.21 8.32
N ASP A 76 -5.53 -12.46 7.98
CA ASP A 76 -6.29 -13.35 8.86
C ASP A 76 -5.53 -13.58 10.17
N HIS A 77 -4.19 -13.76 10.15
CA HIS A 77 -3.38 -13.88 11.35
C HIS A 77 -3.55 -12.69 12.30
N PHE A 78 -3.35 -11.46 11.79
CA PHE A 78 -3.45 -10.27 12.64
C PHE A 78 -4.89 -9.94 13.04
N ILE A 79 -5.87 -10.17 12.18
CA ILE A 79 -7.29 -10.02 12.49
C ILE A 79 -7.70 -10.98 13.60
N ASP A 80 -7.25 -12.25 13.54
CA ASP A 80 -7.57 -13.25 14.56
C ASP A 80 -6.92 -12.94 15.90
N LYS A 81 -5.76 -12.31 15.90
CA LYS A 81 -5.05 -11.88 17.12
C LYS A 81 -5.64 -10.61 17.74
N ALA A 82 -6.26 -9.75 16.94
CA ALA A 82 -6.73 -8.45 17.40
C ALA A 82 -7.84 -8.55 18.47
N GLY A 83 -7.69 -7.79 19.55
CA GLY A 83 -8.71 -7.63 20.57
C GLY A 83 -9.85 -6.74 20.10
N THR A 84 -9.53 -5.58 19.57
CA THR A 84 -10.51 -4.64 18.99
C THR A 84 -10.19 -4.37 17.54
N ILE A 85 -11.22 -4.34 16.70
CA ILE A 85 -11.12 -4.04 15.26
C ILE A 85 -12.08 -2.92 14.92
N VAL A 86 -11.58 -1.92 14.18
CA VAL A 86 -12.39 -0.81 13.63
C VAL A 86 -12.19 -0.73 12.13
N LEU A 87 -13.29 -0.83 11.39
CA LEU A 87 -13.33 -0.56 9.95
C LEU A 87 -13.58 0.93 9.75
N VAL A 88 -12.74 1.57 8.94
CA VAL A 88 -12.81 3.01 8.68
C VAL A 88 -12.90 3.25 7.19
N GLN A 89 -13.81 4.13 6.75
CA GLN A 89 -13.79 4.66 5.38
C GLN A 89 -12.40 5.22 5.08
N CYS A 90 -11.89 4.99 3.87
CA CYS A 90 -10.55 5.46 3.54
C CYS A 90 -10.47 7.00 3.56
N PRO A 91 -9.75 7.63 4.51
CA PRO A 91 -9.70 9.09 4.62
C PRO A 91 -9.13 9.75 3.35
N CYS A 92 -8.19 9.07 2.68
CA CYS A 92 -7.63 9.56 1.43
C CYS A 92 -8.68 9.60 0.31
N ARG A 93 -9.53 8.57 0.21
CA ARG A 93 -10.60 8.51 -0.81
C ARG A 93 -11.76 9.44 -0.48
N VAL A 94 -12.15 9.54 0.79
CA VAL A 94 -13.18 10.49 1.25
C VAL A 94 -12.76 11.92 0.92
N THR A 95 -11.58 12.35 1.37
CA THR A 95 -11.06 13.70 1.13
C THR A 95 -10.89 14.03 -0.36
N ALA A 96 -10.58 13.01 -1.17
CA ALA A 96 -10.39 13.17 -2.62
C ALA A 96 -11.70 13.15 -3.41
N GLY A 97 -12.81 12.75 -2.80
CA GLY A 97 -14.05 12.46 -3.53
C GLY A 97 -13.84 11.36 -4.58
N CYS A 98 -13.20 10.24 -4.18
CA CYS A 98 -12.83 9.17 -5.10
C CYS A 98 -14.06 8.61 -5.83
N LYS A 99 -13.94 8.48 -7.16
CA LYS A 99 -14.99 7.91 -8.01
C LYS A 99 -14.61 6.54 -8.59
N ASN A 100 -13.35 6.12 -8.38
CA ASN A 100 -12.81 4.91 -9.01
C ASN A 100 -12.84 3.69 -8.11
N HIS A 101 -12.92 3.89 -6.79
CA HIS A 101 -12.91 2.83 -5.79
C HIS A 101 -13.89 3.11 -4.68
N ASN A 102 -14.43 2.07 -4.09
CA ASN A 102 -15.33 2.18 -2.97
C ASN A 102 -14.64 2.83 -1.76
N ILE A 103 -15.21 3.93 -1.26
CA ILE A 103 -14.66 4.66 -0.11
C ILE A 103 -14.80 3.88 1.19
N ASP A 104 -15.79 2.99 1.29
CA ASP A 104 -16.06 2.17 2.48
C ASP A 104 -15.02 1.07 2.67
N LEU A 105 -14.32 0.65 1.63
CA LEU A 105 -13.24 -0.34 1.70
C LEU A 105 -11.93 0.31 2.18
N GLY A 106 -11.97 1.01 3.31
CA GLY A 106 -10.85 1.73 3.88
C GLY A 106 -9.95 0.86 4.78
N CYS A 107 -9.35 1.48 5.80
CA CYS A 107 -8.40 0.81 6.67
C CYS A 107 -9.10 -0.10 7.69
N VAL A 108 -8.45 -1.20 8.02
CA VAL A 108 -8.76 -2.05 9.18
C VAL A 108 -7.78 -1.68 10.27
N TRP A 109 -8.27 -1.04 11.33
CA TRP A 109 -7.48 -0.66 12.50
C TRP A 109 -7.64 -1.69 13.60
N MET A 110 -6.55 -1.99 14.32
CA MET A 110 -6.49 -3.09 15.29
C MET A 110 -5.77 -2.69 16.56
N GLY A 111 -6.17 -3.32 17.70
CA GLY A 111 -5.59 -3.16 19.04
C GLY A 111 -6.26 -2.10 19.88
N ASN A 112 -5.68 -1.81 21.06
CA ASN A 112 -6.21 -0.82 22.01
C ASN A 112 -6.26 0.59 21.43
N GLY A 113 -5.33 0.96 20.54
CA GLY A 113 -5.42 2.21 19.82
C GLY A 113 -6.68 2.31 18.96
N ALA A 114 -7.14 1.19 18.38
CA ALA A 114 -8.39 1.16 17.64
C ALA A 114 -9.61 1.30 18.56
N ALA A 115 -9.57 0.70 19.75
CA ALA A 115 -10.63 0.82 20.76
C ALA A 115 -10.83 2.26 21.27
N ASN A 116 -9.76 3.07 21.21
CA ASN A 116 -9.75 4.46 21.69
C ASN A 116 -9.93 5.50 20.58
N LEU A 117 -10.31 5.10 19.38
CA LEU A 117 -10.61 6.02 18.28
C LEU A 117 -11.88 6.84 18.57
N ASP A 118 -11.81 8.16 18.40
CA ASP A 118 -12.99 9.02 18.36
C ASP A 118 -13.67 8.86 16.99
N LEU A 119 -14.65 7.96 16.91
CA LEU A 119 -15.34 7.62 15.66
C LEU A 119 -16.11 8.79 15.04
N GLU A 120 -16.41 9.84 15.83
CA GLU A 120 -17.07 11.06 15.35
C GLU A 120 -16.10 12.06 14.73
N LYS A 121 -14.78 11.91 15.00
CA LYS A 121 -13.74 12.86 14.58
C LYS A 121 -12.61 12.20 13.76
N LEU A 122 -12.94 11.22 12.96
CA LEU A 122 -11.95 10.54 12.12
C LEU A 122 -11.37 11.47 11.03
N PRO A 123 -10.10 11.28 10.65
CA PRO A 123 -9.44 12.10 9.64
C PRO A 123 -10.23 12.19 8.33
N GLY A 124 -10.25 13.40 7.75
CA GLY A 124 -10.90 13.66 6.46
C GLY A 124 -12.42 13.58 6.47
N GLY A 125 -13.06 13.53 7.66
CA GLY A 125 -14.51 13.33 7.80
C GLY A 125 -14.95 11.92 7.42
N SER A 126 -14.03 10.96 7.46
CA SER A 126 -14.35 9.54 7.26
C SER A 126 -15.19 9.01 8.43
N LYS A 127 -15.93 7.93 8.17
CA LYS A 127 -16.73 7.23 9.19
C LYS A 127 -16.05 5.91 9.54
N GLY A 128 -16.29 5.47 10.78
CA GLY A 128 -15.76 4.20 11.27
C GLY A 128 -16.79 3.45 12.12
N ARG A 129 -16.57 2.17 12.29
CA ARG A 129 -17.37 1.32 13.18
C ARG A 129 -16.52 0.18 13.74
N ILE A 130 -16.86 -0.26 14.93
CA ILE A 130 -16.35 -1.52 15.48
C ILE A 130 -16.85 -2.66 14.62
N ALA A 131 -16.03 -3.66 14.43
CA ALA A 131 -16.34 -4.82 13.58
C ALA A 131 -15.92 -6.13 14.23
N THR A 132 -16.58 -7.22 13.83
CA THR A 132 -16.14 -8.58 14.16
C THR A 132 -14.94 -8.98 13.30
N LYS A 133 -14.28 -10.07 13.68
CA LYS A 133 -13.17 -10.65 12.90
C LYS A 133 -13.63 -11.09 11.52
N GLU A 134 -14.80 -11.69 11.43
CA GLU A 134 -15.42 -12.14 10.18
C GLU A 134 -15.69 -10.97 9.24
N GLU A 135 -16.30 -9.89 9.75
CA GLU A 135 -16.54 -8.67 8.96
C GLU A 135 -15.23 -8.05 8.46
N ALA A 136 -14.17 -8.06 9.27
CA ALA A 136 -12.87 -7.55 8.88
C ALA A 136 -12.21 -8.40 7.78
N LYS A 137 -12.33 -9.73 7.86
CA LYS A 137 -11.85 -10.64 6.83
C LYS A 137 -12.63 -10.48 5.51
N GLU A 138 -13.94 -10.33 5.58
CA GLU A 138 -14.78 -10.03 4.41
C GLU A 138 -14.42 -8.69 3.77
N HIS A 139 -14.21 -7.66 4.60
CA HIS A 139 -13.77 -6.34 4.15
C HIS A 139 -12.43 -6.42 3.42
N ALA A 140 -11.45 -7.16 3.94
CA ALA A 140 -10.16 -7.35 3.30
C ALA A 140 -10.30 -8.02 1.93
N ARG A 141 -11.11 -9.09 1.84
CA ARG A 141 -11.40 -9.77 0.56
C ARG A 141 -12.08 -8.85 -0.45
N ALA A 142 -13.06 -8.06 0.01
CA ALA A 142 -13.75 -7.09 -0.84
C ALA A 142 -12.79 -6.00 -1.35
N ALA A 143 -11.88 -5.53 -0.51
CA ALA A 143 -10.88 -4.54 -0.89
C ALA A 143 -9.90 -5.05 -1.95
N LEU A 144 -9.44 -6.30 -1.84
CA LEU A 144 -8.61 -6.94 -2.88
C LEU A 144 -9.37 -7.07 -4.19
N LYS A 145 -10.66 -7.47 -4.13
CA LYS A 145 -11.51 -7.57 -5.32
C LYS A 145 -11.76 -6.23 -6.02
N ASP A 146 -11.78 -5.12 -5.27
CA ASP A 146 -11.87 -3.75 -5.80
C ASP A 146 -10.54 -3.26 -6.43
N GLY A 147 -9.50 -4.10 -6.47
CA GLY A 147 -8.19 -3.78 -7.04
C GLY A 147 -7.34 -2.88 -6.13
N LEU A 148 -7.60 -2.87 -4.84
CA LEU A 148 -6.83 -2.09 -3.88
C LEU A 148 -5.60 -2.87 -3.41
N VAL A 149 -4.45 -2.18 -3.36
CA VAL A 149 -3.18 -2.79 -2.95
C VAL A 149 -3.09 -2.84 -1.43
N PRO A 150 -2.95 -4.03 -0.83
CA PRO A 150 -2.86 -4.17 0.60
C PRO A 150 -1.50 -3.71 1.13
N ALA A 151 -1.52 -2.99 2.25
CA ALA A 151 -0.34 -2.55 2.96
C ALA A 151 -0.55 -2.75 4.46
N LEU A 152 0.33 -3.52 5.08
CA LEU A 152 0.41 -3.65 6.53
C LEU A 152 1.27 -2.52 7.08
N GLY A 153 0.81 -1.81 8.10
CA GLY A 153 1.49 -0.65 8.65
C GLY A 153 1.38 -0.49 10.16
N LYS A 154 2.50 -0.14 10.78
CA LYS A 154 2.58 0.45 12.13
C LYS A 154 3.32 1.76 11.95
N LEU A 155 2.58 2.88 12.03
CA LEU A 155 3.09 4.21 11.74
C LEU A 155 2.74 5.15 12.90
N ARG A 156 3.75 5.74 13.55
CA ARG A 156 3.53 6.81 14.54
C ARG A 156 2.69 7.97 13.98
N GLY A 157 2.89 8.29 12.69
CA GLY A 157 2.11 9.32 12.01
C GLY A 157 0.60 9.03 11.98
N ASP A 158 0.22 7.77 11.93
CA ASP A 158 -1.18 7.37 12.00
C ASP A 158 -1.71 7.55 13.42
N ALA A 159 -0.96 7.13 14.46
CA ALA A 159 -1.35 7.34 15.86
C ALA A 159 -1.55 8.83 16.17
N VAL A 160 -0.70 9.72 15.61
CA VAL A 160 -0.87 11.17 15.73
C VAL A 160 -2.12 11.64 14.98
N ALA A 161 -2.33 11.19 13.72
CA ALA A 161 -3.46 11.63 12.89
C ALA A 161 -4.82 11.21 13.45
N TYR A 162 -4.86 10.06 14.14
CA TYR A 162 -6.04 9.50 14.77
C TYR A 162 -6.18 9.86 16.26
N ASN A 163 -5.25 10.66 16.81
CA ASN A 163 -5.22 11.12 18.20
C ASN A 163 -5.19 9.97 19.22
N VAL A 164 -4.41 8.94 18.95
CA VAL A 164 -4.21 7.76 19.81
C VAL A 164 -2.72 7.51 20.07
N LEU A 165 -1.93 8.58 20.21
CA LEU A 165 -0.48 8.50 20.36
C LEU A 165 -0.07 7.73 21.64
N ASP A 166 -0.88 7.78 22.69
CA ASP A 166 -0.64 7.06 23.94
C ASP A 166 -0.73 5.52 23.76
N TYR A 167 -1.32 5.07 22.66
CA TYR A 167 -1.48 3.67 22.29
C TYR A 167 -0.66 3.32 21.03
N GLU A 168 0.41 4.08 20.70
CA GLU A 168 1.13 3.88 19.44
C GLU A 168 1.70 2.46 19.28
N ASP A 169 2.06 1.79 20.39
CA ASP A 169 2.58 0.41 20.38
C ASP A 169 1.48 -0.66 20.45
N GLU A 170 0.22 -0.23 20.48
CA GLU A 170 -0.98 -1.07 20.47
C GLU A 170 -1.91 -0.68 19.32
N PHE A 171 -1.35 -0.11 18.24
CA PHE A 171 -2.09 0.45 17.12
C PHE A 171 -1.44 0.15 15.78
N MET A 172 -2.06 -0.69 14.99
CA MET A 172 -1.63 -0.99 13.63
C MET A 172 -2.81 -1.11 12.68
N ASN A 173 -2.50 -1.15 11.38
CA ASN A 173 -3.55 -1.24 10.37
C ASN A 173 -3.18 -2.10 9.17
N PHE A 174 -4.24 -2.55 8.48
CA PHE A 174 -4.19 -2.83 7.06
C PHE A 174 -4.79 -1.66 6.30
N CYS A 175 -3.99 -1.04 5.44
CA CYS A 175 -4.44 -0.08 4.44
C CYS A 175 -4.71 -0.77 3.12
N PHE A 176 -5.68 -0.25 2.37
CA PHE A 176 -6.01 -0.69 1.02
C PHE A 176 -5.82 0.49 0.06
N CYS A 177 -4.66 0.50 -0.58
CA CYS A 177 -4.15 1.66 -1.30
C CYS A 177 -4.62 1.68 -2.76
N CYS A 178 -5.07 2.85 -3.23
CA CYS A 178 -5.35 3.08 -4.64
C CYS A 178 -4.29 3.97 -5.29
N ASN A 179 -4.14 3.84 -6.60
CA ASN A 179 -3.24 4.67 -7.38
C ASN A 179 -3.70 6.14 -7.49
N CYS A 180 -5.00 6.40 -7.39
CA CYS A 180 -5.61 7.71 -7.67
C CYS A 180 -5.64 8.68 -6.48
N CYS A 181 -5.82 8.20 -5.24
CA CYS A 181 -6.08 9.05 -4.08
C CYS A 181 -5.11 8.85 -2.91
N CYS A 182 -4.48 7.68 -2.80
CA CYS A 182 -3.72 7.29 -1.63
C CYS A 182 -2.52 8.23 -1.36
N VAL A 183 -2.41 8.72 -0.11
CA VAL A 183 -1.29 9.56 0.30
C VAL A 183 0.04 8.82 0.24
N VAL A 184 0.04 7.52 0.57
CA VAL A 184 1.22 6.65 0.49
C VAL A 184 1.71 6.56 -0.96
N ALA A 185 0.79 6.44 -1.93
CA ALA A 185 1.14 6.52 -3.35
C ALA A 185 1.72 7.89 -3.75
N GLY A 186 1.46 8.95 -2.98
CA GLY A 186 2.05 10.28 -3.16
C GLY A 186 3.54 10.34 -2.84
N MET A 187 4.03 9.43 -2.00
CA MET A 187 5.45 9.39 -1.60
C MET A 187 6.41 9.17 -2.77
N LYS A 188 5.92 8.58 -3.89
CA LYS A 188 6.73 8.41 -5.11
C LYS A 188 7.25 9.70 -5.73
N TYR A 189 6.60 10.83 -5.44
CA TYR A 189 7.04 12.14 -5.93
C TYR A 189 8.09 12.79 -5.04
N GLY A 190 8.22 12.30 -3.79
CA GLY A 190 9.16 12.77 -2.81
C GLY A 190 10.57 12.22 -2.99
N ASN A 191 11.39 12.53 -2.02
CA ASN A 191 12.77 12.05 -1.92
C ASN A 191 12.79 10.52 -1.63
N SER A 192 13.89 9.86 -1.99
CA SER A 192 14.09 8.42 -1.81
C SER A 192 14.01 7.98 -0.33
N ASP A 193 14.25 8.90 0.63
CA ASP A 193 14.17 8.57 2.05
C ASP A 193 12.74 8.18 2.48
N TYR A 194 11.70 8.68 1.80
CA TYR A 194 10.32 8.23 2.03
C TYR A 194 10.04 6.82 1.48
N LYS A 195 10.67 6.49 0.34
CA LYS A 195 10.46 5.19 -0.31
C LYS A 195 11.08 4.03 0.46
N ARG A 196 12.19 4.26 1.18
CA ARG A 196 12.90 3.21 1.94
C ARG A 196 12.07 2.57 3.05
N HIS A 197 11.06 3.28 3.54
CA HIS A 197 10.18 2.80 4.59
C HIS A 197 9.10 1.83 4.09
N ILE A 198 8.85 1.83 2.77
CA ILE A 198 7.89 0.94 2.15
C ILE A 198 8.65 -0.24 1.57
N LYS A 199 8.50 -1.39 2.19
CA LYS A 199 9.24 -2.60 1.82
C LYS A 199 8.43 -3.45 0.85
N ARG A 200 9.11 -3.98 -0.15
CA ARG A 200 8.64 -5.10 -0.95
C ARG A 200 8.81 -6.39 -0.14
N MET A 201 7.89 -7.31 -0.30
CA MET A 201 8.02 -8.63 0.29
C MET A 201 9.29 -9.32 -0.24
N LYS A 202 10.07 -9.94 0.65
CA LYS A 202 11.29 -10.71 0.32
C LYS A 202 10.93 -11.83 -0.65
N GLY A 203 11.78 -12.14 -1.59
CA GLY A 203 11.55 -13.16 -2.62
C GLY A 203 10.61 -12.74 -3.77
N VAL A 204 9.77 -11.72 -3.60
CA VAL A 204 8.82 -11.29 -4.64
C VAL A 204 9.52 -10.47 -5.73
N THR A 205 9.34 -10.87 -6.99
CA THR A 205 9.78 -10.13 -8.18
C THR A 205 8.63 -9.99 -9.17
N VAL A 206 8.67 -8.94 -9.98
CA VAL A 206 7.71 -8.76 -11.06
C VAL A 206 8.49 -8.56 -12.35
N THR A 207 8.19 -9.36 -13.35
CA THR A 207 8.88 -9.38 -14.63
C THR A 207 7.92 -9.12 -15.79
N THR A 208 8.44 -8.61 -16.88
CA THR A 208 7.68 -8.45 -18.14
C THR A 208 8.34 -9.28 -19.22
N ASP A 209 7.55 -10.13 -19.86
CA ASP A 209 7.94 -10.83 -21.08
C ASP A 209 7.91 -9.84 -22.26
N PRO A 210 9.07 -9.49 -22.86
CA PRO A 210 9.11 -8.52 -23.93
C PRO A 210 8.47 -9.03 -25.22
N GLU A 211 8.39 -10.34 -25.45
CA GLU A 211 7.79 -10.91 -26.65
C GLU A 211 6.26 -10.79 -26.61
N LYS A 212 5.66 -10.98 -25.44
CA LYS A 212 4.22 -10.82 -25.24
C LYS A 212 3.80 -9.36 -25.07
N CYS A 213 4.66 -8.51 -24.52
CA CYS A 213 4.31 -7.12 -24.25
C CYS A 213 4.06 -6.33 -25.52
N ILE A 214 2.84 -5.80 -25.72
CA ILE A 214 2.47 -4.96 -26.85
C ILE A 214 2.65 -3.45 -26.60
N GLY A 215 3.12 -3.05 -25.40
CA GLY A 215 3.33 -1.65 -25.05
C GLY A 215 2.04 -0.84 -24.87
N CYS A 216 0.92 -1.45 -24.53
CA CYS A 216 -0.38 -0.78 -24.38
C CYS A 216 -0.46 0.26 -23.25
N GLY A 217 0.43 0.16 -22.23
CA GLY A 217 0.52 1.11 -21.12
C GLY A 217 -0.47 0.91 -19.99
N GLU A 218 -1.34 -0.12 -20.01
CA GLU A 218 -2.32 -0.36 -18.94
C GLU A 218 -1.64 -0.52 -17.56
N CYS A 219 -0.51 -1.21 -17.51
CA CYS A 219 0.28 -1.39 -16.30
C CYS A 219 0.77 -0.08 -15.66
N PHE A 220 1.02 0.96 -16.46
CA PHE A 220 1.42 2.28 -15.94
C PHE A 220 0.28 3.01 -15.25
N LYS A 221 -0.97 2.79 -15.71
CA LYS A 221 -2.15 3.44 -15.14
C LYS A 221 -2.39 2.99 -13.70
N VAL A 222 -2.11 1.74 -13.39
CA VAL A 222 -2.33 1.15 -12.06
C VAL A 222 -1.10 1.19 -11.16
N CYS A 223 0.09 1.49 -11.68
CA CYS A 223 1.32 1.48 -10.89
C CYS A 223 1.31 2.54 -9.78
N ILE A 224 1.28 2.09 -8.52
CA ILE A 224 1.20 2.98 -7.35
C ILE A 224 2.50 3.75 -7.14
N TYR A 225 3.68 3.15 -7.42
CA TYR A 225 4.98 3.71 -7.05
C TYR A 225 5.88 4.12 -8.21
N ASN A 226 5.35 4.19 -9.45
CA ASN A 226 6.15 4.42 -10.65
C ASN A 226 7.31 3.42 -10.80
N GLY A 227 7.07 2.17 -10.43
CA GLY A 227 8.02 1.07 -10.54
C GLY A 227 8.21 0.55 -11.97
N LEU A 228 7.70 1.27 -12.97
CA LEU A 228 7.76 0.92 -14.39
C LEU A 228 8.43 2.03 -15.21
N LYS A 229 9.14 1.63 -16.25
CA LYS A 229 9.64 2.50 -17.31
C LYS A 229 9.33 1.89 -18.68
N LEU A 230 9.29 2.73 -19.70
CA LEU A 230 9.17 2.27 -21.09
C LEU A 230 10.56 2.17 -21.71
N GLU A 231 10.93 0.99 -22.20
CA GLU A 231 12.15 0.77 -22.97
C GLU A 231 11.79 0.10 -24.29
N LYS A 232 12.24 0.69 -25.41
CA LYS A 232 11.97 0.16 -26.76
C LYS A 232 10.50 -0.21 -27.00
N GLY A 233 9.57 0.58 -26.47
CA GLY A 233 8.13 0.33 -26.59
C GLY A 233 7.57 -0.76 -25.68
N LYS A 234 8.35 -1.31 -24.76
CA LYS A 234 7.95 -2.36 -23.80
C LYS A 234 8.01 -1.84 -22.38
N SER A 235 7.15 -2.35 -21.50
CA SER A 235 7.23 -2.03 -20.06
C SER A 235 8.38 -2.80 -19.40
N VAL A 236 9.13 -2.12 -18.54
CA VAL A 236 10.22 -2.73 -17.78
C VAL A 236 10.08 -2.32 -16.31
N HIS A 237 10.22 -3.28 -15.40
CA HIS A 237 10.20 -3.01 -13.97
C HIS A 237 11.53 -2.42 -13.49
N THR A 238 11.45 -1.41 -12.65
CA THR A 238 12.62 -0.71 -12.07
C THR A 238 12.85 -1.16 -10.63
N LYS A 239 13.97 -0.72 -10.04
CA LYS A 239 14.23 -0.93 -8.61
C LYS A 239 13.18 -0.30 -7.67
N ASP A 240 12.39 0.64 -8.18
CA ASP A 240 11.30 1.29 -7.44
C ASP A 240 10.00 0.44 -7.46
N CYS A 241 9.99 -0.70 -8.12
CA CYS A 241 8.87 -1.64 -8.08
C CYS A 241 8.74 -2.23 -6.67
N ILE A 242 7.54 -2.14 -6.09
CA ILE A 242 7.24 -2.63 -4.74
C ILE A 242 6.64 -4.04 -4.72
N GLY A 243 6.52 -4.69 -5.87
CA GLY A 243 6.05 -6.08 -5.94
C GLY A 243 4.57 -6.28 -5.62
N CYS A 244 3.72 -5.27 -5.78
CA CYS A 244 2.30 -5.38 -5.45
C CYS A 244 1.49 -6.25 -6.43
N GLY A 245 2.00 -6.54 -7.63
CA GLY A 245 1.32 -7.39 -8.62
C GLY A 245 0.16 -6.74 -9.39
N HIS A 246 -0.27 -5.51 -9.05
CA HIS A 246 -1.44 -4.90 -9.67
C HIS A 246 -1.35 -4.78 -11.20
N CYS A 247 -0.13 -4.63 -11.74
CA CYS A 247 0.11 -4.61 -13.18
C CYS A 247 -0.10 -5.98 -13.86
N VAL A 248 -0.03 -7.07 -13.12
CA VAL A 248 -0.32 -8.43 -13.61
C VAL A 248 -1.79 -8.54 -13.93
N GLU A 249 -2.65 -8.11 -13.00
CA GLU A 249 -4.11 -8.18 -13.11
C GLU A 249 -4.69 -7.44 -14.33
N VAL A 250 -4.01 -6.37 -14.76
CA VAL A 250 -4.52 -5.52 -15.86
C VAL A 250 -3.82 -5.75 -17.19
N CYS A 251 -2.91 -6.71 -17.26
CA CYS A 251 -2.17 -6.98 -18.49
C CYS A 251 -3.01 -7.77 -19.50
N PRO A 252 -3.45 -7.19 -20.64
CA PRO A 252 -4.34 -7.89 -21.56
C PRO A 252 -3.63 -8.98 -22.39
N GLN A 253 -2.32 -9.09 -22.25
CA GLN A 253 -1.48 -10.07 -22.98
C GLN A 253 -0.80 -11.06 -22.02
N ASP A 254 -1.16 -11.08 -20.75
CA ASP A 254 -0.47 -11.89 -19.73
C ASP A 254 1.06 -11.82 -19.84
N ALA A 255 1.54 -10.62 -20.22
CA ALA A 255 2.97 -10.36 -20.42
C ALA A 255 3.71 -10.06 -19.11
N ILE A 256 3.00 -9.87 -18.01
CA ILE A 256 3.59 -9.52 -16.71
C ILE A 256 3.32 -10.67 -15.75
N ALA A 257 4.38 -11.13 -15.12
CA ALA A 257 4.30 -12.17 -14.09
C ALA A 257 4.84 -11.67 -12.75
N LEU A 258 4.17 -12.05 -11.67
CA LEU A 258 4.68 -11.95 -10.32
C LEU A 258 5.29 -13.30 -9.97
N ASN A 259 6.55 -13.30 -9.56
CA ASN A 259 7.30 -14.51 -9.24
C ASN A 259 7.79 -14.43 -7.80
N PHE A 260 7.95 -15.60 -7.20
CA PHE A 260 8.61 -15.78 -5.93
C PHE A 260 9.93 -16.54 -6.15
N ASP A 261 10.97 -16.20 -5.41
CA ASP A 261 12.27 -16.85 -5.52
C ASP A 261 12.15 -18.32 -5.06
N GLU A 262 12.43 -19.24 -5.96
CA GLU A 262 12.37 -20.69 -5.73
C GLU A 262 13.29 -21.17 -4.57
N ASN A 263 14.33 -20.39 -4.24
CA ASN A 263 15.23 -20.69 -3.13
C ASN A 263 14.77 -20.12 -1.79
N SER A 264 13.63 -19.42 -1.76
CA SER A 264 13.04 -18.85 -0.55
C SER A 264 11.80 -19.65 -0.14
N ASP A 265 11.71 -19.97 1.14
CA ASP A 265 10.48 -20.52 1.71
C ASP A 265 9.49 -19.38 1.97
N ILE A 266 8.30 -19.50 1.40
CA ILE A 266 7.28 -18.45 1.49
C ILE A 266 6.67 -18.37 2.89
N ASP A 267 6.54 -19.51 3.56
CA ASP A 267 6.04 -19.57 4.94
C ASP A 267 7.03 -18.91 5.88
N GLU A 268 8.33 -19.18 5.71
CA GLU A 268 9.39 -18.50 6.45
C GLU A 268 9.34 -16.98 6.25
N VAL A 269 9.11 -16.50 5.03
CA VAL A 269 9.00 -15.06 4.75
C VAL A 269 7.75 -14.45 5.38
N VAL A 270 6.64 -15.18 5.40
CA VAL A 270 5.40 -14.76 6.09
C VAL A 270 5.65 -14.67 7.58
N ASP A 271 6.26 -15.68 8.17
CA ASP A 271 6.59 -15.73 9.60
C ASP A 271 7.58 -14.63 9.99
N GLU A 272 8.61 -14.34 9.17
CA GLU A 272 9.51 -13.20 9.36
C GLU A 272 8.74 -11.85 9.42
N ILE A 273 7.70 -11.70 8.60
CA ILE A 273 6.85 -10.49 8.62
C ILE A 273 6.04 -10.45 9.91
N ILE A 274 5.38 -11.55 10.28
CA ILE A 274 4.58 -11.66 11.50
C ILE A 274 5.44 -11.30 12.71
N GLU A 275 6.55 -12.01 12.92
CA GLU A 275 7.45 -11.77 14.05
C GLU A 275 7.96 -10.33 14.11
N ARG A 276 8.27 -9.73 12.96
CA ARG A 276 8.75 -8.35 12.92
C ARG A 276 7.71 -7.37 13.43
N PHE A 277 6.42 -7.56 13.06
CA PHE A 277 5.35 -6.69 13.53
C PHE A 277 5.02 -6.97 15.00
N GLU A 278 4.95 -8.22 15.42
CA GLU A 278 4.67 -8.60 16.81
C GLU A 278 5.74 -8.14 17.80
N LYS A 279 6.97 -7.91 17.35
CA LYS A 279 8.04 -7.30 18.18
C LYS A 279 7.85 -5.81 18.46
N ILE A 280 7.02 -5.11 17.67
CA ILE A 280 6.88 -3.64 17.74
C ILE A 280 5.46 -3.19 18.02
N VAL A 281 4.48 -4.10 18.02
CA VAL A 281 3.09 -3.75 18.28
C VAL A 281 2.35 -4.93 18.93
N ASP A 282 1.60 -4.65 19.98
CA ASP A 282 0.66 -5.59 20.59
C ASP A 282 -0.78 -5.17 20.33
N ILE A 283 -1.51 -6.00 19.60
CA ILE A 283 -2.91 -5.72 19.23
C ILE A 283 -3.91 -6.64 19.92
N SER A 284 -3.48 -7.42 20.91
CA SER A 284 -4.30 -8.43 21.60
C SER A 284 -5.26 -7.83 22.64
N GLY A 285 -5.05 -6.57 23.01
CA GLY A 285 -5.87 -5.85 23.97
C GLY A 285 -7.13 -5.20 23.41
#